data_b984484f7e48305f66622a7de9c2af52
#
_entry.id   b984484f7e48305f66622a7de9c2af52
#
_cell.length_a   1.000
_cell.length_b   1.000
_cell.length_c   1.000
_cell.angle_alpha   90.00
_cell.angle_beta   90.00
_cell.angle_gamma   90.00
#
_symmetry.space_group_name_H-M   'P 1'
#
loop_
_entity.id
_entity.type
_entity.pdbx_description
1 polymer ?
#
loop_
_entity_poly.entity_id
_entity_poly.type
_entity_poly.pdbx_seq_one_letter_code
_entity_poly.pdbx_strand_id
1 'polypeptide(L)'
;MDQDTKKILQRLEALCSRREYCSRDIYRKALERCGGDIQRADEILESLKAERFVDDLRYASAFAREKSSLSGWGELKLRTALLAKGIPEDLIREAIEEIDPERADHRLERLMEKKWASLSDDPQGKLKLLRYALGRGYLYEQVKPLVDKLTKGSVSDDI
;
A
#
# COMPACT_ATOMS: atom_id res chain seq x y z
N MET A 1 20.51 -13.76 -25.39
CA MET A 1 19.03 -13.80 -25.39
C MET A 1 18.55 -14.08 -26.82
N ASP A 2 17.76 -15.12 -27.01
CA ASP A 2 17.25 -15.47 -28.31
C ASP A 2 16.13 -14.52 -28.76
N GLN A 3 15.68 -14.67 -30.01
CA GLN A 3 14.73 -13.75 -30.61
C GLN A 3 13.34 -13.83 -29.94
N ASP A 4 12.93 -15.04 -29.58
CA ASP A 4 11.65 -15.23 -28.86
C ASP A 4 11.67 -14.56 -27.49
N THR A 5 12.76 -14.72 -26.72
CA THR A 5 12.92 -14.09 -25.43
C THR A 5 12.95 -12.56 -25.56
N LYS A 6 13.60 -12.04 -26.61
CA LYS A 6 13.62 -10.59 -26.86
C LYS A 6 12.22 -10.04 -27.12
N LYS A 7 11.38 -10.77 -27.84
CA LYS A 7 9.99 -10.36 -28.08
C LYS A 7 9.17 -10.32 -26.78
N ILE A 8 9.36 -11.31 -25.91
CA ILE A 8 8.71 -11.34 -24.62
C ILE A 8 9.16 -10.14 -23.78
N LEU A 9 10.48 -9.88 -23.74
CA LEU A 9 11.04 -8.73 -23.04
C LEU A 9 10.39 -7.43 -23.51
N GLN A 10 10.30 -7.22 -24.83
CA GLN A 10 9.72 -5.99 -25.38
C GLN A 10 8.27 -5.79 -24.97
N ARG A 11 7.49 -6.86 -24.92
CA ARG A 11 6.10 -6.79 -24.46
C ARG A 11 5.99 -6.42 -22.99
N LEU A 12 6.89 -6.96 -22.16
CA LEU A 12 6.90 -6.65 -20.74
C LEU A 12 7.42 -5.23 -20.48
N GLU A 13 8.37 -4.75 -21.27
CA GLU A 13 8.80 -3.36 -21.22
C GLU A 13 7.61 -2.42 -21.50
N ALA A 14 6.81 -2.76 -22.50
CA ALA A 14 5.63 -1.97 -22.84
C ALA A 14 4.60 -1.95 -21.70
N LEU A 15 4.38 -3.09 -21.02
CA LEU A 15 3.51 -3.16 -19.85
C LEU A 15 4.02 -2.27 -18.73
N CYS A 16 5.32 -2.36 -18.43
CA CYS A 16 5.93 -1.58 -17.36
C CYS A 16 5.94 -0.07 -17.65
N SER A 17 5.85 0.31 -18.91
CA SER A 17 5.76 1.71 -19.31
C SER A 17 4.38 2.31 -19.04
N ARG A 18 3.36 1.48 -18.87
CA ARG A 18 1.98 1.93 -18.62
C ARG A 18 1.66 2.09 -17.15
N ARG A 19 2.28 1.29 -16.30
CA ARG A 19 2.07 1.32 -14.85
C ARG A 19 3.24 0.66 -14.15
N GLU A 20 3.35 0.90 -12.82
CA GLU A 20 4.35 0.22 -12.01
C GLU A 20 3.94 -1.24 -11.76
N TYR A 21 4.94 -2.12 -11.83
CA TYR A 21 4.82 -3.51 -11.41
C TYR A 21 5.93 -3.81 -10.42
N CYS A 22 5.62 -4.58 -9.36
CA CYS A 22 6.67 -5.07 -8.50
C CYS A 22 7.41 -6.21 -9.19
N SER A 23 8.67 -6.46 -8.79
CA SER A 23 9.51 -7.46 -9.45
C SER A 23 8.89 -8.85 -9.41
N ARG A 24 8.22 -9.22 -8.30
CA ARG A 24 7.59 -10.53 -8.18
C ARG A 24 6.46 -10.73 -9.20
N ASP A 25 5.61 -9.71 -9.35
CA ASP A 25 4.46 -9.80 -10.27
C ASP A 25 4.94 -9.86 -11.74
N ILE A 26 5.94 -9.04 -12.09
CA ILE A 26 6.45 -9.07 -13.46
C ILE A 26 7.24 -10.35 -13.75
N TYR A 27 7.94 -10.90 -12.74
CA TYR A 27 8.61 -12.18 -12.88
C TYR A 27 7.63 -13.31 -13.17
N ARG A 28 6.50 -13.34 -12.48
CA ARG A 28 5.44 -14.32 -12.74
C ARG A 28 4.94 -14.24 -14.17
N LYS A 29 4.76 -13.04 -14.69
CA LYS A 29 4.37 -12.84 -16.09
C LYS A 29 5.45 -13.32 -17.06
N ALA A 30 6.71 -13.03 -16.76
CA ALA A 30 7.83 -13.49 -17.56
C ALA A 30 7.90 -15.01 -17.59
N LEU A 31 7.79 -15.64 -16.43
CA LEU A 31 7.84 -17.09 -16.29
C LEU A 31 6.72 -17.76 -17.09
N GLU A 32 5.50 -17.24 -17.00
CA GLU A 32 4.35 -17.74 -17.74
C GLU A 32 4.58 -17.64 -19.24
N ARG A 33 5.05 -16.48 -19.71
CA ARG A 33 5.29 -16.26 -21.15
C ARG A 33 6.46 -17.08 -21.70
N CYS A 34 7.39 -17.45 -20.82
CA CYS A 34 8.52 -18.31 -21.17
C CYS A 34 8.19 -19.81 -21.03
N GLY A 35 6.93 -20.16 -20.79
CA GLY A 35 6.52 -21.55 -20.63
C GLY A 35 7.13 -22.24 -19.42
N GLY A 36 7.43 -21.48 -18.36
CA GLY A 36 8.03 -22.00 -17.13
C GLY A 36 9.55 -22.08 -17.14
N ASP A 37 10.20 -21.55 -18.17
CA ASP A 37 11.67 -21.52 -18.28
C ASP A 37 12.24 -20.48 -17.32
N ILE A 38 12.76 -20.94 -16.18
CA ILE A 38 13.28 -20.10 -15.11
C ILE A 38 14.47 -19.27 -15.58
N GLN A 39 15.38 -19.86 -16.34
CA GLN A 39 16.57 -19.15 -16.81
C GLN A 39 16.21 -17.98 -17.70
N ARG A 40 15.28 -18.18 -18.65
CA ARG A 40 14.82 -17.11 -19.53
C ARG A 40 14.07 -16.03 -18.74
N ALA A 41 13.23 -16.41 -17.81
CA ALA A 41 12.50 -15.47 -16.97
C ALA A 41 13.46 -14.63 -16.11
N ASP A 42 14.50 -15.24 -15.57
CA ASP A 42 15.54 -14.53 -14.82
C ASP A 42 16.27 -13.50 -15.69
N GLU A 43 16.62 -13.87 -16.92
CA GLU A 43 17.28 -12.96 -17.86
C GLU A 43 16.40 -11.75 -18.17
N ILE A 44 15.11 -11.99 -18.37
CA ILE A 44 14.14 -10.91 -18.63
C ILE A 44 14.04 -9.98 -17.42
N LEU A 45 13.89 -10.53 -16.21
CA LEU A 45 13.79 -9.72 -15.01
C LEU A 45 15.04 -8.87 -14.78
N GLU A 46 16.23 -9.46 -14.94
CA GLU A 46 17.48 -8.73 -14.82
C GLU A 46 17.56 -7.56 -15.78
N SER A 47 17.14 -7.78 -17.05
CA SER A 47 17.11 -6.71 -18.04
C SER A 47 16.15 -5.59 -17.66
N LEU A 48 14.94 -5.95 -17.21
CA LEU A 48 13.93 -4.97 -16.80
C LEU A 48 14.41 -4.13 -15.61
N LYS A 49 15.11 -4.75 -14.66
CA LYS A 49 15.69 -4.04 -13.52
C LYS A 49 16.85 -3.12 -13.95
N ALA A 50 17.74 -3.65 -14.76
CA ALA A 50 18.92 -2.90 -15.22
C ALA A 50 18.51 -1.63 -15.99
N GLU A 51 17.47 -1.74 -16.81
CA GLU A 51 16.94 -0.63 -17.61
C GLU A 51 15.87 0.17 -16.87
N ARG A 52 15.64 -0.15 -15.58
CA ARG A 52 14.74 0.57 -14.69
C ARG A 52 13.26 0.56 -15.13
N PHE A 53 12.86 -0.42 -15.90
CA PHE A 53 11.44 -0.68 -16.14
C PHE A 53 10.76 -1.22 -14.89
N VAL A 54 11.52 -1.92 -14.04
CA VAL A 54 11.07 -2.46 -12.77
C VAL A 54 11.97 -1.93 -11.66
N ASP A 55 11.37 -1.33 -10.64
CA ASP A 55 12.06 -0.74 -9.50
C ASP A 55 11.14 -0.86 -8.30
N ASP A 56 11.44 -1.77 -7.38
CA ASP A 56 10.56 -2.06 -6.24
C ASP A 56 10.40 -0.89 -5.27
N LEU A 57 11.41 -0.05 -5.12
CA LEU A 57 11.26 1.16 -4.31
C LEU A 57 10.26 2.13 -4.96
N ARG A 58 10.39 2.35 -6.24
CA ARG A 58 9.47 3.22 -6.99
C ARG A 58 8.05 2.67 -6.94
N TYR A 59 7.90 1.34 -7.08
CA TYR A 59 6.60 0.67 -6.93
C TYR A 59 6.01 0.93 -5.55
N ALA A 60 6.80 0.68 -4.49
CA ALA A 60 6.34 0.84 -3.11
C ALA A 60 5.96 2.29 -2.80
N SER A 61 6.76 3.25 -3.28
CA SER A 61 6.49 4.68 -3.08
C SER A 61 5.20 5.12 -3.75
N ALA A 62 4.99 4.70 -5.00
CA ALA A 62 3.76 5.01 -5.73
C ALA A 62 2.54 4.36 -5.07
N PHE A 63 2.66 3.11 -4.67
CA PHE A 63 1.60 2.38 -3.96
C PHE A 63 1.23 3.06 -2.65
N ALA A 64 2.22 3.37 -1.81
CA ALA A 64 1.99 4.02 -0.52
C ALA A 64 1.33 5.38 -0.69
N ARG A 65 1.81 6.18 -1.63
CA ARG A 65 1.25 7.50 -1.91
C ARG A 65 -0.20 7.43 -2.38
N GLU A 66 -0.50 6.53 -3.29
CA GLU A 66 -1.85 6.36 -3.82
C GLU A 66 -2.82 5.83 -2.77
N LYS A 67 -2.44 4.76 -2.07
CA LYS A 67 -3.32 4.14 -1.07
C LYS A 67 -3.53 5.04 0.15
N SER A 68 -2.53 5.80 0.56
CA SER A 68 -2.70 6.73 1.67
C SER A 68 -3.58 7.92 1.28
N SER A 69 -3.39 8.49 0.10
CA SER A 69 -4.14 9.68 -0.31
C SER A 69 -5.54 9.37 -0.85
N LEU A 70 -5.71 8.33 -1.65
CA LEU A 70 -7.00 8.02 -2.27
C LEU A 70 -7.85 7.06 -1.43
N SER A 71 -7.23 6.06 -0.79
CA SER A 71 -7.94 5.05 -0.02
C SER A 71 -7.88 5.30 1.48
N GLY A 72 -7.08 6.24 1.94
CA GLY A 72 -6.98 6.58 3.36
C GLY A 72 -6.37 5.47 4.21
N TRP A 73 -5.45 4.68 3.66
CA TRP A 73 -4.79 3.61 4.40
C TRP A 73 -3.72 4.16 5.34
N GLY A 74 -3.63 3.59 6.53
CA GLY A 74 -2.57 3.86 7.48
C GLY A 74 -1.35 2.97 7.26
N GLU A 75 -0.30 3.24 8.02
CA GLU A 75 1.00 2.59 7.89
C GLU A 75 0.94 1.07 7.95
N LEU A 76 0.20 0.51 8.91
CA LEU A 76 0.14 -0.95 9.09
C LEU A 76 -0.47 -1.66 7.88
N LYS A 77 -1.51 -1.08 7.31
CA LYS A 77 -2.16 -1.66 6.14
C LYS A 77 -1.29 -1.57 4.89
N LEU A 78 -0.60 -0.44 4.72
CA LEU A 78 0.37 -0.26 3.64
C LEU A 78 1.50 -1.29 3.74
N ARG A 79 2.06 -1.44 4.94
CA ARG A 79 3.15 -2.37 5.21
C ARG A 79 2.75 -3.81 4.89
N THR A 80 1.58 -4.23 5.40
CA THR A 80 1.06 -5.58 5.17
C THR A 80 0.88 -5.87 3.68
N ALA A 81 0.29 -4.91 2.95
CA ALA A 81 0.06 -5.09 1.51
C ALA A 81 1.37 -5.16 0.72
N LEU A 82 2.35 -4.34 1.06
CA LEU A 82 3.65 -4.35 0.37
C LEU A 82 4.46 -5.61 0.70
N LEU A 83 4.41 -6.09 1.94
CA LEU A 83 5.03 -7.38 2.30
C LEU A 83 4.41 -8.51 1.50
N ALA A 84 3.08 -8.49 1.32
CA ALA A 84 2.38 -9.49 0.52
C ALA A 84 2.80 -9.46 -0.96
N LYS A 85 3.31 -8.33 -1.45
CA LYS A 85 3.87 -8.19 -2.80
C LYS A 85 5.34 -8.59 -2.88
N GLY A 86 5.93 -9.01 -1.76
CA GLY A 86 7.33 -9.43 -1.73
C GLY A 86 8.33 -8.27 -1.69
N ILE A 87 7.87 -7.08 -1.34
CA ILE A 87 8.78 -5.93 -1.21
C ILE A 87 9.60 -6.08 0.07
N PRO A 88 10.94 -5.91 0.01
CA PRO A 88 11.77 -5.96 1.20
C PRO A 88 11.43 -4.89 2.23
N GLU A 89 11.61 -5.23 3.51
CA GLU A 89 11.24 -4.34 4.63
C GLU A 89 11.93 -2.98 4.58
N ASP A 90 13.20 -2.92 4.17
CA ASP A 90 13.93 -1.66 4.06
C ASP A 90 13.32 -0.73 3.00
N LEU A 91 12.86 -1.27 1.89
CA LEU A 91 12.18 -0.48 0.85
C LEU A 91 10.79 -0.03 1.29
N ILE A 92 10.08 -0.88 2.03
CA ILE A 92 8.77 -0.52 2.58
C ILE A 92 8.92 0.66 3.54
N ARG A 93 9.88 0.60 4.43
CA ARG A 93 10.15 1.67 5.39
C ARG A 93 10.48 2.98 4.68
N GLU A 94 11.35 2.92 3.69
CA GLU A 94 11.72 4.10 2.91
C GLU A 94 10.52 4.72 2.19
N ALA A 95 9.67 3.88 1.60
CA ALA A 95 8.46 4.33 0.91
C ALA A 95 7.47 4.99 1.87
N ILE A 96 7.30 4.43 3.06
CA ILE A 96 6.37 4.97 4.07
C ILE A 96 6.90 6.28 4.64
N GLU A 97 8.22 6.42 4.82
CA GLU A 97 8.84 7.65 5.30
C GLU A 97 8.64 8.84 4.36
N GLU A 98 8.34 8.60 3.09
CA GLU A 98 8.03 9.67 2.13
C GLU A 98 6.66 10.31 2.37
N ILE A 99 5.78 9.65 3.13
CA ILE A 99 4.46 10.17 3.43
C ILE A 99 4.60 11.26 4.50
N ASP A 100 4.04 12.45 4.23
CA ASP A 100 4.05 13.55 5.19
C ASP A 100 3.18 13.19 6.40
N PRO A 101 3.76 13.11 7.63
CA PRO A 101 2.99 12.74 8.83
C PRO A 101 1.83 13.69 9.12
N GLU A 102 2.00 14.99 8.91
CA GLU A 102 0.93 15.96 9.15
C GLU A 102 -0.26 15.74 8.22
N ARG A 103 0.00 15.48 6.95
CA ARG A 103 -1.06 15.17 6.00
C ARG A 103 -1.77 13.87 6.33
N ALA A 104 -1.01 12.87 6.80
CA ALA A 104 -1.58 11.60 7.22
C ALA A 104 -2.48 11.79 8.44
N ASP A 105 -2.05 12.58 9.42
CA ASP A 105 -2.84 12.87 10.63
C ASP A 105 -4.12 13.63 10.29
N HIS A 106 -4.05 14.63 9.42
CA HIS A 106 -5.23 15.37 8.96
C HIS A 106 -6.21 14.47 8.23
N ARG A 107 -5.70 13.56 7.43
CA ARG A 107 -6.51 12.61 6.67
C ARG A 107 -7.25 11.66 7.60
N LEU A 108 -6.52 11.14 8.59
CA LEU A 108 -7.12 10.27 9.61
C LEU A 108 -8.22 11.00 10.37
N GLU A 109 -7.96 12.21 10.82
CA GLU A 109 -8.95 12.99 11.57
C GLU A 109 -10.23 13.21 10.76
N ARG A 110 -10.09 13.59 9.48
CA ARG A 110 -11.25 13.76 8.60
C ARG A 110 -12.04 12.48 8.37
N LEU A 111 -11.34 11.38 8.18
CA LEU A 111 -11.97 10.06 8.02
C LEU A 111 -12.78 9.70 9.26
N MET A 112 -12.21 9.94 10.43
CA MET A 112 -12.87 9.63 11.70
C MET A 112 -14.04 10.56 11.97
N GLU A 113 -13.91 11.85 11.69
CA GLU A 113 -15.02 12.81 11.82
C GLU A 113 -16.20 12.38 10.96
N LYS A 114 -15.95 12.02 9.71
CA LYS A 114 -16.99 11.56 8.80
C LYS A 114 -17.66 10.28 9.28
N LYS A 115 -16.84 9.34 9.76
CA LYS A 115 -17.37 8.07 10.29
C LYS A 115 -18.19 8.30 11.55
N TRP A 116 -17.71 9.16 12.45
CA TRP A 116 -18.39 9.48 13.71
C TRP A 116 -19.79 10.08 13.47
N ALA A 117 -19.93 10.89 12.43
CA ALA A 117 -21.24 11.46 12.07
C ALA A 117 -22.31 10.37 11.85
N SER A 118 -21.91 9.20 11.37
CA SER A 118 -22.81 8.07 11.14
C SER A 118 -23.00 7.18 12.38
N LEU A 119 -22.20 7.37 13.43
CA LEU A 119 -22.17 6.50 14.60
C LEU A 119 -22.61 7.19 15.91
N SER A 120 -22.84 8.51 15.89
CA SER A 120 -23.08 9.27 17.12
C SER A 120 -24.29 8.81 17.92
N ASP A 121 -25.29 8.20 17.27
CA ASP A 121 -26.49 7.69 17.94
C ASP A 121 -26.37 6.20 18.29
N ASP A 122 -25.29 5.56 17.91
CA ASP A 122 -25.08 4.14 18.17
C ASP A 122 -24.51 3.95 19.58
N PRO A 123 -25.11 3.13 20.44
CA PRO A 123 -24.57 2.86 21.79
C PRO A 123 -23.14 2.33 21.78
N GLN A 124 -22.74 1.64 20.70
CA GLN A 124 -21.39 1.13 20.51
C GLN A 124 -20.56 1.99 19.54
N GLY A 125 -20.99 3.22 19.29
CA GLY A 125 -20.37 4.11 18.32
C GLY A 125 -18.91 4.33 18.56
N LYS A 126 -18.51 4.55 19.82
CA LYS A 126 -17.10 4.76 20.20
C LYS A 126 -16.23 3.56 19.83
N LEU A 127 -16.67 2.35 20.14
CA LEU A 127 -15.96 1.12 19.82
C LEU A 127 -15.88 0.90 18.32
N LYS A 128 -16.97 1.16 17.61
CA LYS A 128 -17.01 1.02 16.15
C LYS A 128 -16.08 2.03 15.46
N LEU A 129 -16.00 3.25 15.99
CA LEU A 129 -15.08 4.26 15.46
C LEU A 129 -13.62 3.82 15.61
N LEU A 130 -13.27 3.31 16.81
CA LEU A 130 -11.94 2.77 17.07
C LEU A 130 -11.60 1.65 16.09
N ARG A 131 -12.50 0.68 15.95
CA ARG A 131 -12.29 -0.45 15.03
C ARG A 131 -12.16 -0.01 13.58
N TYR A 132 -12.95 0.98 13.19
CA TYR A 132 -12.89 1.52 11.83
C TYR A 132 -11.49 2.05 11.51
N ALA A 133 -10.94 2.88 12.38
CA ALA A 133 -9.62 3.49 12.15
C ALA A 133 -8.50 2.45 12.23
N LEU A 134 -8.57 1.53 13.20
CA LEU A 134 -7.59 0.44 13.29
C LEU A 134 -7.63 -0.46 12.05
N GLY A 135 -8.84 -0.74 11.53
CA GLY A 135 -9.02 -1.53 10.32
C GLY A 135 -8.47 -0.86 9.06
N ARG A 136 -8.34 0.47 9.08
CA ARG A 136 -7.70 1.22 7.99
C ARG A 136 -6.18 1.19 8.09
N GLY A 137 -5.62 0.60 9.15
CA GLY A 137 -4.19 0.42 9.28
C GLY A 137 -3.47 1.47 10.11
N TYR A 138 -4.20 2.32 10.82
CA TYR A 138 -3.57 3.32 11.69
C TYR A 138 -3.18 2.70 13.03
N LEU A 139 -2.15 3.26 13.66
CA LEU A 139 -1.65 2.78 14.95
C LEU A 139 -2.59 3.20 16.08
N TYR A 140 -2.70 2.35 17.11
CA TYR A 140 -3.56 2.63 18.26
C TYR A 140 -3.23 3.99 18.90
N GLU A 141 -1.95 4.32 19.07
CA GLU A 141 -1.51 5.58 19.64
C GLU A 141 -1.88 6.80 18.79
N GLN A 142 -2.15 6.63 17.50
CA GLN A 142 -2.66 7.69 16.65
C GLN A 142 -4.17 7.83 16.78
N VAL A 143 -4.85 6.70 16.91
CA VAL A 143 -6.31 6.62 16.85
C VAL A 143 -6.96 7.01 18.18
N LYS A 144 -6.45 6.50 19.29
CA LYS A 144 -7.08 6.65 20.59
C LYS A 144 -7.32 8.11 20.99
N PRO A 145 -6.34 9.04 20.86
CA PRO A 145 -6.59 10.45 21.17
C PRO A 145 -7.71 11.08 20.34
N LEU A 146 -7.84 10.66 19.08
CA LEU A 146 -8.88 11.19 18.20
C LEU A 146 -10.26 10.61 18.54
N VAL A 147 -10.31 9.33 18.93
CA VAL A 147 -11.56 8.73 19.43
C VAL A 147 -12.04 9.50 20.66
N ASP A 148 -11.15 9.74 21.61
CA ASP A 148 -11.51 10.46 22.84
C ASP A 148 -11.96 11.89 22.53
N LYS A 149 -11.27 12.57 21.63
CA LYS A 149 -11.63 13.93 21.23
C LYS A 149 -13.01 14.01 20.56
N LEU A 150 -13.28 13.12 19.61
CA LEU A 150 -14.50 13.14 18.82
C LEU A 150 -15.72 12.65 19.60
N THR A 151 -15.52 11.74 20.54
CA THR A 151 -16.62 11.18 21.35
C THR A 151 -16.81 11.91 22.67
N LYS A 152 -16.05 12.96 22.92
CA LYS A 152 -16.13 13.77 24.14
C LYS A 152 -17.53 14.37 24.28
N GLY A 153 -18.15 14.14 25.41
CA GLY A 153 -19.52 14.59 25.64
C GLY A 153 -20.57 13.53 25.31
N SER A 154 -20.19 12.37 24.75
CA SER A 154 -21.12 11.26 24.57
C SER A 154 -21.32 10.53 25.89
N VAL A 155 -22.49 9.85 26.05
CA VAL A 155 -22.88 9.16 27.28
C VAL A 155 -21.99 7.95 27.59
N SER A 156 -21.19 7.51 26.66
CA SER A 156 -20.37 6.31 26.78
C SER A 156 -18.90 6.58 27.05
N ASP A 157 -18.57 7.73 27.64
CA ASP A 157 -17.16 8.11 27.95
C ASP A 157 -16.51 7.25 29.04
N ASP A 158 -17.26 6.38 29.68
CA ASP A 158 -16.80 5.55 30.80
C ASP A 158 -16.14 4.23 30.36
N ILE A 159 -15.76 4.10 29.12
CA ILE A 159 -15.19 2.83 28.64
C ILE A 159 -13.67 2.84 28.75
#